data_aa87bde8d52b693f7c438bf0f5ccd834
#
_entry.id   aa87bde8d52b693f7c438bf0f5ccd834
#
_cell.length_a   1.000
_cell.length_b   1.000
_cell.length_c   1.000
_cell.angle_alpha   90.00
_cell.angle_beta   90.00
_cell.angle_gamma   90.00
#
_symmetry.space_group_name_H-M   'P 1'
#
loop_
_entity.id
_entity.type
_entity.pdbx_description
1 polymer ?
#
loop_
_entity_poly.entity_id
_entity_poly.type
_entity_poly.pdbx_seq_one_letter_code
_entity_poly.pdbx_strand_id
1 'polypeptide(L)'
;MPGHCRRLGLALPHLALADASRPPVSRWQGGIIADVPCSGLGVLARRPDLRRRPRTALAEHADLQRAILKALAARLEPGAELAYITCTLHPLENEQAVDWLLAEDSGLERLVQWQTPHDHPWLEGMFAARLRRRG
;
A
#
# COMPACT_ATOMS: atom_id res chain seq x y z
N MET A 1 17.99 1.98 2.75
CA MET A 1 17.75 0.59 3.21
C MET A 1 19.04 -0.19 3.57
N PRO A 2 20.04 -0.38 2.71
CA PRO A 2 21.23 -1.17 3.06
C PRO A 2 21.95 -0.70 4.33
N GLY A 3 22.09 0.61 4.54
CA GLY A 3 22.72 1.18 5.74
C GLY A 3 21.99 0.86 7.04
N HIS A 4 20.66 0.81 7.01
CA HIS A 4 19.86 0.45 8.19
C HIS A 4 20.00 -1.03 8.55
N CYS A 5 20.01 -1.93 7.56
CA CYS A 5 20.23 -3.36 7.79
C CYS A 5 21.61 -3.60 8.42
N ARG A 6 22.67 -2.98 7.88
CA ARG A 6 24.02 -3.08 8.44
C ARG A 6 24.09 -2.59 9.89
N ARG A 7 23.50 -1.42 10.17
CA ARG A 7 23.49 -0.85 11.54
C ARG A 7 22.77 -1.74 12.55
N LEU A 8 21.75 -2.49 12.09
CA LEU A 8 20.95 -3.39 12.93
C LEU A 8 21.46 -4.85 12.93
N GLY A 9 22.59 -5.13 12.26
CA GLY A 9 23.13 -6.49 12.15
C GLY A 9 22.24 -7.47 11.36
N LEU A 10 21.36 -6.93 10.50
CA LEU A 10 20.44 -7.74 9.69
C LEU A 10 21.08 -8.13 8.36
N ALA A 11 20.73 -9.30 7.84
CA ALA A 11 21.07 -9.69 6.49
C ALA A 11 20.51 -8.69 5.47
N LEU A 12 21.29 -8.40 4.42
CA LEU A 12 20.81 -7.52 3.35
C LEU A 12 19.73 -8.25 2.54
N PRO A 13 18.55 -7.66 2.34
CA PRO A 13 17.54 -8.22 1.47
C PRO A 13 18.00 -8.13 0.00
N HIS A 14 17.44 -8.95 -0.86
CA HIS A 14 17.56 -8.75 -2.30
C HIS A 14 16.84 -7.46 -2.68
N LEU A 15 17.53 -6.57 -3.38
CA LEU A 15 17.02 -5.26 -3.78
C LEU A 15 16.94 -5.19 -5.30
N ALA A 16 15.80 -4.72 -5.80
CA ALA A 16 15.63 -4.37 -7.20
C ALA A 16 15.01 -2.97 -7.30
N LEU A 17 15.49 -2.17 -8.24
CA LEU A 17 14.86 -0.91 -8.62
C LEU A 17 13.89 -1.21 -9.76
N ALA A 18 12.60 -1.02 -9.50
CA ALA A 18 11.54 -1.30 -10.46
C ALA A 18 10.34 -0.39 -10.25
N ASP A 19 9.52 -0.26 -11.29
CA ASP A 19 8.20 0.35 -11.22
C ASP A 19 7.23 -0.64 -10.55
N ALA A 20 6.64 -0.27 -9.42
CA ALA A 20 5.72 -1.12 -8.68
C ALA A 20 4.42 -1.45 -9.46
N SER A 21 4.04 -0.61 -10.45
CA SER A 21 2.95 -0.92 -11.39
C SER A 21 3.34 -1.96 -12.46
N ARG A 22 4.65 -2.31 -12.52
CA ARG A 22 5.22 -3.33 -13.41
C ARG A 22 6.24 -4.18 -12.65
N PRO A 23 5.81 -4.91 -11.61
CA PRO A 23 6.72 -5.63 -10.72
C PRO A 23 7.53 -6.67 -11.49
N PRO A 24 8.85 -6.80 -11.20
CA PRO A 24 9.77 -7.68 -11.94
C PRO A 24 9.65 -9.15 -11.52
N VAL A 25 8.47 -9.56 -11.08
CA VAL A 25 8.15 -10.94 -10.68
C VAL A 25 6.97 -11.44 -11.48
N SER A 26 6.99 -12.69 -11.93
CA SER A 26 5.90 -13.28 -12.71
C SER A 26 4.80 -13.87 -11.83
N ARG A 27 5.18 -14.52 -10.73
CA ARG A 27 4.29 -15.14 -9.74
C ARG A 27 4.89 -15.03 -8.35
N TRP A 28 4.03 -15.03 -7.34
CA TRP A 28 4.46 -14.92 -5.95
C TRP A 28 3.63 -15.82 -5.02
N GLN A 29 4.35 -16.70 -4.30
CA GLN A 29 3.79 -17.52 -3.21
C GLN A 29 4.19 -16.88 -1.88
N GLY A 30 3.28 -16.45 -1.09
CA GLY A 30 3.58 -15.83 0.21
C GLY A 30 3.03 -14.43 0.32
N GLY A 31 3.67 -13.58 1.13
CA GLY A 31 3.18 -12.23 1.39
C GLY A 31 3.86 -11.16 0.53
N ILE A 32 3.09 -10.21 0.03
CA ILE A 32 3.56 -8.94 -0.54
C ILE A 32 3.15 -7.83 0.40
N ILE A 33 4.06 -6.92 0.72
CA ILE A 33 3.75 -5.67 1.42
C ILE A 33 3.91 -4.52 0.42
N ALA A 34 2.82 -3.81 0.18
CA ALA A 34 2.75 -2.64 -0.69
C ALA A 34 2.56 -1.37 0.16
N ASP A 35 3.68 -0.75 0.55
CA ASP A 35 3.70 0.60 1.12
C ASP A 35 3.75 1.59 -0.04
N VAL A 36 2.58 2.09 -0.44
CA VAL A 36 2.42 2.81 -1.70
C VAL A 36 2.58 4.33 -1.54
N PRO A 37 3.01 5.05 -2.60
CA PRO A 37 2.93 6.50 -2.61
C PRO A 37 1.51 6.97 -2.36
N CYS A 38 1.33 7.92 -1.43
CA CYS A 38 0.02 8.48 -1.08
C CYS A 38 0.10 10.00 -0.82
N SER A 39 -1.04 10.62 -0.61
CA SER A 39 -1.13 12.05 -0.30
C SER A 39 -0.41 12.45 1.00
N GLY A 40 -0.27 11.50 1.93
CA GLY A 40 0.36 11.73 3.24
C GLY A 40 -0.48 12.58 4.18
N LEU A 41 -1.80 12.65 3.98
CA LEU A 41 -2.70 13.45 4.83
C LEU A 41 -2.74 12.96 6.29
N GLY A 42 -2.34 11.72 6.55
CA GLY A 42 -2.25 11.16 7.89
C GLY A 42 -1.00 11.60 8.67
N VAL A 43 0.01 12.18 7.99
CA VAL A 43 1.29 12.56 8.60
C VAL A 43 1.57 14.07 8.56
N LEU A 44 0.54 14.88 8.40
CA LEU A 44 0.64 16.34 8.26
C LEU A 44 1.29 17.03 9.47
N ALA A 45 1.24 16.43 10.65
CA ALA A 45 1.91 16.95 11.84
C ALA A 45 3.44 16.96 11.67
N ARG A 46 4.01 15.90 11.06
CA ARG A 46 5.45 15.81 10.75
C ARG A 46 5.82 16.41 9.39
N ARG A 47 4.88 16.45 8.47
CA ARG A 47 5.09 16.88 7.09
C ARG A 47 4.13 17.99 6.69
N PRO A 48 4.24 19.18 7.31
CA PRO A 48 3.34 20.31 7.04
C PRO A 48 3.46 20.82 5.58
N ASP A 49 4.58 20.53 4.92
CA ASP A 49 4.81 20.83 3.50
C ASP A 49 3.77 20.18 2.58
N LEU A 50 3.21 19.03 2.96
CA LEU A 50 2.20 18.31 2.17
C LEU A 50 0.89 19.08 2.02
N ARG A 51 0.59 20.04 2.90
CA ARG A 51 -0.58 20.94 2.78
C ARG A 51 -0.54 21.80 1.52
N ARG A 52 0.63 22.01 0.93
CA ARG A 52 0.83 22.83 -0.28
C ARG A 52 0.68 22.04 -1.58
N ARG A 53 0.46 20.72 -1.51
CA ARG A 53 0.24 19.90 -2.71
C ARG A 53 -1.04 20.31 -3.42
N PRO A 54 -1.04 20.33 -4.77
CA PRO A 54 -2.25 20.62 -5.53
C PRO A 54 -3.32 19.54 -5.27
N ARG A 55 -4.59 19.92 -5.36
CA ARG A 55 -5.71 18.98 -5.17
C ARG A 55 -5.73 17.85 -6.19
N THR A 56 -5.19 18.07 -7.39
CA THR A 56 -5.05 17.04 -8.43
C THR A 56 -4.16 15.88 -8.00
N ALA A 57 -3.18 16.12 -7.13
CA ALA A 57 -2.27 15.09 -6.64
C ALA A 57 -3.00 13.93 -5.93
N LEU A 58 -4.17 14.16 -5.35
CA LEU A 58 -4.97 13.11 -4.72
C LEU A 58 -5.48 12.08 -5.74
N ALA A 59 -6.05 12.56 -6.86
CA ALA A 59 -6.52 11.68 -7.93
C ALA A 59 -5.36 10.93 -8.58
N GLU A 60 -4.25 11.62 -8.84
CA GLU A 60 -3.03 11.02 -9.42
C GLU A 60 -2.47 9.91 -8.53
N HIS A 61 -2.45 10.10 -7.19
CA HIS A 61 -2.05 9.05 -6.25
C HIS A 61 -3.03 7.87 -6.27
N ALA A 62 -4.34 8.13 -6.27
CA ALA A 62 -5.34 7.08 -6.30
C ALA A 62 -5.24 6.21 -7.57
N ASP A 63 -5.01 6.83 -8.74
CA ASP A 63 -4.83 6.12 -10.00
C ASP A 63 -3.54 5.27 -10.00
N LEU A 64 -2.44 5.83 -9.49
CA LEU A 64 -1.17 5.10 -9.33
C LEU A 64 -1.34 3.91 -8.37
N GLN A 65 -2.02 4.11 -7.25
CA GLN A 65 -2.28 3.06 -6.26
C GLN A 65 -3.10 1.92 -6.84
N ARG A 66 -4.15 2.24 -7.62
CA ARG A 66 -4.94 1.22 -8.35
C ARG A 66 -4.09 0.43 -9.34
N ALA A 67 -3.22 1.12 -10.09
CA ALA A 67 -2.31 0.46 -11.02
C ALA A 67 -1.34 -0.50 -10.29
N ILE A 68 -0.75 -0.07 -9.17
CA ILE A 68 0.12 -0.90 -8.32
C ILE A 68 -0.65 -2.09 -7.75
N LEU A 69 -1.82 -1.86 -7.13
CA LEU A 69 -2.65 -2.90 -6.55
C LEU A 69 -3.01 -3.98 -7.58
N LYS A 70 -3.49 -3.57 -8.76
CA LYS A 70 -3.84 -4.48 -9.85
C LYS A 70 -2.64 -5.31 -10.31
N ALA A 71 -1.49 -4.65 -10.49
CA ALA A 71 -0.27 -5.31 -10.93
C ALA A 71 0.25 -6.33 -9.91
N LEU A 72 0.23 -6.01 -8.62
CA LEU A 72 0.66 -6.91 -7.55
C LEU A 72 -0.33 -8.06 -7.34
N ALA A 73 -1.62 -7.78 -7.34
CA ALA A 73 -2.67 -8.79 -7.21
C ALA A 73 -2.60 -9.85 -8.31
N ALA A 74 -2.31 -9.44 -9.55
CA ALA A 74 -2.14 -10.35 -10.68
C ALA A 74 -0.92 -11.29 -10.55
N ARG A 75 -0.02 -11.06 -9.60
CA ARG A 75 1.15 -11.91 -9.33
C ARG A 75 0.92 -12.91 -8.20
N LEU A 76 -0.14 -12.76 -7.43
CA LEU A 76 -0.42 -13.65 -6.31
C LEU A 76 -0.88 -15.02 -6.81
N GLU A 77 -0.23 -16.06 -6.31
CA GLU A 77 -0.71 -17.44 -6.45
C GLU A 77 -1.80 -17.76 -5.42
N PRO A 78 -2.58 -18.82 -5.62
CA PRO A 78 -3.59 -19.24 -4.66
C PRO A 78 -3.04 -19.33 -3.24
N GLY A 79 -3.73 -18.70 -2.27
CA GLY A 79 -3.32 -18.62 -0.87
C GLY A 79 -2.33 -17.50 -0.55
N ALA A 80 -1.69 -16.88 -1.53
CA ALA A 80 -0.79 -15.75 -1.31
C ALA A 80 -1.54 -14.48 -0.88
N GLU A 81 -0.87 -13.63 -0.12
CA GLU A 81 -1.47 -12.45 0.51
C GLU A 81 -0.81 -11.15 0.05
N LEU A 82 -1.60 -10.08 0.03
CA LEU A 82 -1.18 -8.71 -0.24
C LEU A 82 -1.59 -7.81 0.93
N ALA A 83 -0.62 -7.19 1.59
CA ALA A 83 -0.85 -6.13 2.55
C ALA A 83 -0.67 -4.78 1.86
N TYR A 84 -1.74 -4.02 1.75
CA TYR A 84 -1.78 -2.67 1.23
C TYR A 84 -1.70 -1.67 2.36
N ILE A 85 -0.78 -0.70 2.30
CA ILE A 85 -0.53 0.26 3.38
C ILE A 85 -0.43 1.68 2.81
N THR A 86 -1.04 2.65 3.48
CA THR A 86 -0.91 4.08 3.19
C THR A 86 -0.73 4.89 4.48
N CYS A 87 -0.11 6.07 4.38
CA CYS A 87 -0.02 7.06 5.45
C CYS A 87 -1.03 8.21 5.23
N THR A 88 -2.27 7.88 4.92
CA THR A 88 -3.37 8.83 4.72
C THR A 88 -4.65 8.32 5.38
N LEU A 89 -5.59 9.23 5.63
CA LEU A 89 -6.94 8.90 6.11
C LEU A 89 -8.00 9.15 5.02
N HIS A 90 -7.58 9.44 3.79
CA HIS A 90 -8.52 9.78 2.72
C HIS A 90 -9.12 8.52 2.10
N PRO A 91 -10.49 8.39 2.08
CA PRO A 91 -11.16 7.18 1.61
C PRO A 91 -10.80 6.75 0.18
N LEU A 92 -10.55 7.72 -0.72
CA LEU A 92 -10.20 7.46 -2.12
C LEU A 92 -8.90 6.63 -2.25
N GLU A 93 -7.96 6.83 -1.35
CA GLU A 93 -6.66 6.16 -1.31
C GLU A 93 -6.68 4.90 -0.42
N ASN A 94 -7.73 4.69 0.36
CA ASN A 94 -7.85 3.63 1.36
C ASN A 94 -8.92 2.60 0.95
N GLU A 95 -10.06 2.63 1.60
CA GLU A 95 -11.13 1.64 1.39
C GLU A 95 -11.65 1.62 -0.04
N GLN A 96 -11.78 2.79 -0.70
CA GLN A 96 -12.27 2.83 -2.09
C GLN A 96 -11.26 2.23 -3.08
N ALA A 97 -9.95 2.32 -2.82
CA ALA A 97 -8.94 1.66 -3.64
C ALA A 97 -9.02 0.13 -3.49
N VAL A 98 -9.22 -0.35 -2.26
CA VAL A 98 -9.38 -1.79 -1.95
C VAL A 98 -10.69 -2.33 -2.53
N ASP A 99 -11.80 -1.62 -2.32
CA ASP A 99 -13.12 -2.02 -2.82
C ASP A 99 -13.16 -2.08 -4.35
N TRP A 100 -12.50 -1.10 -5.01
CA TRP A 100 -12.33 -1.11 -6.44
C TRP A 100 -11.58 -2.37 -6.92
N LEU A 101 -10.45 -2.73 -6.27
CA LEU A 101 -9.69 -3.92 -6.64
C LEU A 101 -10.51 -5.20 -6.47
N LEU A 102 -11.27 -5.32 -5.37
CA LEU A 102 -12.12 -6.48 -5.11
C LEU A 102 -13.29 -6.60 -6.09
N ALA A 103 -13.78 -5.48 -6.61
CA ALA A 103 -14.81 -5.47 -7.67
C ALA A 103 -14.22 -5.88 -9.03
N GLU A 104 -12.98 -5.50 -9.34
CA GLU A 104 -12.28 -5.86 -10.56
C GLU A 104 -11.79 -7.32 -10.58
N ASP A 105 -11.48 -7.89 -9.42
CA ASP A 105 -10.88 -9.23 -9.28
C ASP A 105 -11.60 -10.06 -8.21
N SER A 106 -12.60 -10.82 -8.64
CA SER A 106 -13.38 -11.71 -7.77
C SER A 106 -12.59 -12.88 -7.18
N GLY A 107 -11.38 -13.15 -7.68
CA GLY A 107 -10.45 -14.12 -7.12
C GLY A 107 -9.74 -13.64 -5.86
N LEU A 108 -10.01 -12.41 -5.40
CA LEU A 108 -9.48 -11.88 -4.16
C LEU A 108 -10.55 -11.86 -3.06
N GLU A 109 -10.09 -11.91 -1.82
CA GLU A 109 -10.92 -11.66 -0.64
C GLU A 109 -10.19 -10.74 0.33
N ARG A 110 -10.93 -9.88 1.03
CA ARG A 110 -10.40 -9.06 2.13
C ARG A 110 -10.44 -9.85 3.42
N LEU A 111 -9.27 -10.05 4.05
CA LEU A 111 -9.14 -10.75 5.33
C LEU A 111 -9.35 -9.79 6.50
N VAL A 112 -8.72 -8.62 6.45
CA VAL A 112 -8.78 -7.60 7.50
C VAL A 112 -8.52 -6.22 6.91
N GLN A 113 -9.10 -5.21 7.54
CA GLN A 113 -8.84 -3.80 7.27
C GLN A 113 -8.75 -3.06 8.59
N TRP A 114 -7.83 -2.13 8.66
CA TRP A 114 -7.61 -1.29 9.82
C TRP A 114 -7.26 0.13 9.41
N GLN A 115 -7.68 1.09 10.21
CA GLN A 115 -7.33 2.49 10.07
C GLN A 115 -7.11 3.11 11.45
N THR A 116 -6.15 4.03 11.56
CA THR A 116 -5.99 4.82 12.78
C THR A 116 -7.28 5.58 13.07
N PRO A 117 -7.83 5.50 14.30
CA PRO A 117 -8.97 6.31 14.70
C PRO A 117 -8.69 7.81 14.48
N HIS A 118 -9.66 8.55 13.92
CA HIS A 118 -9.48 9.95 13.55
C HIS A 118 -9.18 10.88 14.74
N ASP A 119 -9.61 10.48 15.92
CA ASP A 119 -9.46 11.23 17.17
C ASP A 119 -8.26 10.79 18.01
N HIS A 120 -7.42 9.89 17.49
CA HIS A 120 -6.27 9.38 18.24
C HIS A 120 -5.17 10.46 18.36
N PRO A 121 -4.85 10.93 19.59
CA PRO A 121 -4.02 12.12 19.76
C PRO A 121 -2.53 11.91 19.44
N TRP A 122 -2.04 10.66 19.44
CA TRP A 122 -0.62 10.33 19.34
C TRP A 122 -0.24 9.51 18.12
N LEU A 123 -1.21 8.90 17.44
CA LEU A 123 -0.92 8.09 16.26
C LEU A 123 -1.08 8.90 14.99
N GLU A 124 -0.20 8.64 14.04
CA GLU A 124 -0.36 9.15 12.69
C GLU A 124 -1.50 8.42 11.97
N GLY A 125 -2.09 9.11 11.01
CA GLY A 125 -3.13 8.54 10.18
C GLY A 125 -2.57 7.49 9.22
N MET A 126 -2.81 6.23 9.54
CA MET A 126 -2.41 5.08 8.74
C MET A 126 -3.62 4.25 8.35
N PHE A 127 -3.53 3.60 7.22
CA PHE A 127 -4.50 2.59 6.78
C PHE A 127 -3.75 1.34 6.34
N ALA A 128 -4.34 0.17 6.61
CA ALA A 128 -3.87 -1.10 6.12
C ALA A 128 -5.02 -2.02 5.77
N ALA A 129 -4.89 -2.75 4.66
CA ALA A 129 -5.79 -3.84 4.30
C ALA A 129 -4.97 -5.07 3.90
N ARG A 130 -5.40 -6.25 4.35
CA ARG A 130 -4.82 -7.53 3.97
C ARG A 130 -5.81 -8.29 3.11
N LEU A 131 -5.36 -8.64 1.92
CA LEU A 131 -6.10 -9.36 0.90
C LEU A 131 -5.44 -10.73 0.68
N ARG A 132 -6.21 -11.71 0.23
CA ARG A 132 -5.71 -13.03 -0.14
C ARG A 132 -6.25 -13.47 -1.49
N ARG A 133 -5.43 -14.11 -2.30
CA ARG A 133 -5.86 -14.83 -3.50
C ARG A 133 -6.57 -16.11 -3.08
N ARG A 134 -7.83 -16.27 -3.50
CA ARG A 134 -8.58 -17.52 -3.30
C ARG A 134 -7.91 -18.68 -4.04
N GLY A 135 -8.15 -19.89 -3.55
CA GLY A 135 -7.70 -21.13 -4.17
C GLY A 135 -8.60 -21.57 -5.32
#